data_e2d0285cb20e2889eb5f36582bdfbcb6
#
_entry.id   e2d0285cb20e2889eb5f36582bdfbcb6
#
_cell.length_a   1.000
_cell.length_b   1.000
_cell.length_c   1.000
_cell.angle_alpha   90.00
_cell.angle_beta   90.00
_cell.angle_gamma   90.00
#
_symmetry.space_group_name_H-M   'P 1'
#
loop_
_entity.id
_entity.type
_entity.pdbx_description
1 polymer ?
#
loop_
_entity_poly.entity_id
_entity_poly.type
_entity_poly.pdbx_seq_one_letter_code
_entity_poly.pdbx_strand_id
1 'polypeptide(L)'
;MIYGYIRVSTDRQTVENQRFEINQFCDKNVMVVDKWIEETISGTKTVQERKLGKLLKKMKREDILICSELSRLGRNLLMIMGILNECMNRDIQVWTIKDNYRLGSDINSKVLAFAFGLSAEIERNLISQRTKEALARKKAEGVILGRPKGSKSKVKKLTGKEAEIKNLLDKKVSKSAIARILGVHRLTVAEFVKEIL
;
A
#
# COMPACT_ATOMS: atom_id res chain seq x y z
N MET A 1 13.28 -5.61 21.09
CA MET A 1 13.80 -4.26 20.74
C MET A 1 12.66 -3.26 20.71
N ILE A 2 12.95 -1.99 21.00
CA ILE A 2 11.95 -0.90 21.00
C ILE A 2 12.22 0.02 19.81
N TYR A 3 11.22 0.16 18.95
CA TYR A 3 11.26 0.98 17.74
C TYR A 3 10.38 2.21 17.90
N GLY A 4 10.95 3.40 17.78
CA GLY A 4 10.21 4.66 17.68
C GLY A 4 9.84 4.96 16.23
N TYR A 5 8.55 5.08 15.94
CA TYR A 5 8.07 5.35 14.58
C TYR A 5 7.42 6.74 14.49
N ILE A 6 7.91 7.53 13.55
CA ILE A 6 7.48 8.90 13.28
C ILE A 6 7.06 9.00 11.82
N ARG A 7 5.87 9.58 11.58
CA ARG A 7 5.39 9.88 10.24
C ARG A 7 4.88 11.31 10.14
N VAL A 8 5.40 12.04 9.17
CA VAL A 8 4.98 13.41 8.84
C VAL A 8 4.62 13.54 7.36
N SER A 9 3.84 14.55 7.01
CA SER A 9 3.52 14.87 5.60
C SER A 9 4.63 15.71 4.97
N THR A 10 5.10 16.77 5.64
CA THR A 10 6.11 17.69 5.09
C THR A 10 6.87 18.50 6.15
N ASP A 11 6.46 18.50 7.41
CA ASP A 11 6.96 19.46 8.41
C ASP A 11 7.98 18.84 9.37
N ARG A 12 9.18 19.44 9.45
CA ARG A 12 10.26 19.04 10.37
C ARG A 12 9.91 19.26 11.85
N GLN A 13 9.22 20.35 12.17
CA GLN A 13 8.83 20.64 13.54
C GLN A 13 7.90 19.58 14.14
N THR A 14 7.06 18.97 13.30
CA THR A 14 6.21 17.84 13.69
C THR A 14 7.00 16.56 13.98
N VAL A 15 8.17 16.36 13.37
CA VAL A 15 9.07 15.21 13.66
C VAL A 15 9.63 15.34 15.07
N GLU A 16 10.17 16.51 15.42
CA GLU A 16 10.78 16.77 16.72
C GLU A 16 9.75 16.65 17.85
N ASN A 17 8.53 17.15 17.64
CA ASN A 17 7.44 17.01 18.61
C ASN A 17 7.08 15.54 18.87
N GLN A 18 6.92 14.73 17.82
CA GLN A 18 6.63 13.30 17.98
C GLN A 18 7.78 12.57 18.66
N ARG A 19 9.03 12.89 18.32
CA ARG A 19 10.22 12.33 18.98
C ARG A 19 10.25 12.67 20.45
N PHE A 20 9.99 13.93 20.80
CA PHE A 20 9.93 14.40 22.17
C PHE A 20 8.85 13.65 22.96
N GLU A 21 7.61 13.54 22.43
CA GLU A 21 6.51 12.80 23.07
C GLU A 21 6.89 11.33 23.32
N ILE A 22 7.52 10.67 22.36
CA ILE A 22 7.94 9.26 22.50
C ILE A 22 9.05 9.13 23.55
N ASN A 23 10.06 10.00 23.54
CA ASN A 23 11.12 9.99 24.54
C ASN A 23 10.55 10.21 25.95
N GLN A 24 9.72 11.25 26.16
CA GLN A 24 9.08 11.51 27.45
C GLN A 24 8.26 10.31 27.94
N PHE A 25 7.57 9.62 27.04
CA PHE A 25 6.84 8.42 27.40
C PHE A 25 7.79 7.27 27.78
N CYS A 26 8.87 7.08 27.05
CA CYS A 26 9.86 6.04 27.33
C CYS A 26 10.56 6.32 28.68
N ASP A 27 10.95 7.55 28.95
CA ASP A 27 11.59 7.95 30.22
C ASP A 27 10.68 7.64 31.43
N LYS A 28 9.38 7.97 31.33
CA LYS A 28 8.40 7.66 32.38
C LYS A 28 8.20 6.16 32.62
N ASN A 29 8.44 5.33 31.61
CA ASN A 29 8.29 3.87 31.70
C ASN A 29 9.64 3.13 31.85
N VAL A 30 10.75 3.86 32.09
CA VAL A 30 12.11 3.31 32.23
C VAL A 30 12.50 2.47 31.01
N MET A 31 12.25 3.00 29.83
CA MET A 31 12.53 2.35 28.53
C MET A 31 13.40 3.25 27.66
N VAL A 32 14.13 2.64 26.71
CA VAL A 32 14.94 3.36 25.74
C VAL A 32 14.59 2.89 24.34
N VAL A 33 14.42 3.85 23.42
CA VAL A 33 14.19 3.52 22.00
C VAL A 33 15.50 3.07 21.37
N ASP A 34 15.55 1.80 20.93
CA ASP A 34 16.72 1.22 20.29
C ASP A 34 16.94 1.76 18.86
N LYS A 35 15.84 1.97 18.11
CA LYS A 35 15.89 2.44 16.72
C LYS A 35 14.74 3.37 16.37
N TRP A 36 15.08 4.42 15.63
CA TRP A 36 14.12 5.37 15.10
C TRP A 36 13.85 5.14 13.62
N ILE A 37 12.59 5.16 13.24
CA ILE A 37 12.14 5.10 11.84
C ILE A 37 11.30 6.34 11.55
N GLU A 38 11.81 7.18 10.66
CA GLU A 38 11.16 8.40 10.25
C GLU A 38 10.77 8.32 8.78
N GLU A 39 9.53 8.66 8.49
CA GLU A 39 9.02 8.75 7.12
C GLU A 39 8.36 10.10 6.87
N THR A 40 8.77 10.72 5.78
CA THR A 40 8.04 11.85 5.19
C THR A 40 7.28 11.33 3.98
N ILE A 41 5.97 11.12 4.13
CA ILE A 41 5.16 10.51 3.06
C ILE A 41 3.79 11.17 3.00
N SER A 42 3.44 11.62 1.79
CA SER A 42 2.05 11.85 1.45
C SER A 42 1.34 10.51 1.47
N GLY A 43 0.24 10.43 2.12
CA GLY A 43 -0.42 9.21 2.48
C GLY A 43 -0.99 8.35 1.35
N THR A 44 -0.52 8.41 0.09
CA THR A 44 -0.97 7.60 -1.05
C THR A 44 -0.28 6.24 -1.17
N LYS A 45 0.88 6.07 -0.55
CA LYS A 45 1.67 4.83 -0.68
C LYS A 45 1.13 3.70 0.19
N THR A 46 1.16 2.49 -0.34
CA THR A 46 0.82 1.27 0.41
C THR A 46 1.81 1.02 1.54
N VAL A 47 1.42 0.24 2.55
CA VAL A 47 2.30 -0.07 3.70
C VAL A 47 3.59 -0.76 3.24
N GLN A 48 3.51 -1.64 2.23
CA GLN A 48 4.66 -2.37 1.69
C GLN A 48 5.72 -1.47 1.07
N GLU A 49 5.31 -0.33 0.49
CA GLU A 49 6.22 0.64 -0.12
C GLU A 49 6.85 1.60 0.90
N ARG A 50 6.38 1.58 2.13
CA ARG A 50 6.81 2.46 3.21
C ARG A 50 7.98 1.88 4.00
N LYS A 51 8.71 2.76 4.71
CA LYS A 51 9.72 2.32 5.69
C LYS A 51 9.08 1.47 6.79
N LEU A 52 7.83 1.77 7.18
CA LEU A 52 7.07 0.98 8.13
C LEU A 52 6.92 -0.48 7.68
N GLY A 53 6.53 -0.74 6.43
CA GLY A 53 6.40 -2.12 5.93
C GLY A 53 7.74 -2.88 5.91
N LYS A 54 8.84 -2.17 5.59
CA LYS A 54 10.19 -2.74 5.67
C LYS A 54 10.60 -3.02 7.12
N LEU A 55 10.20 -2.16 8.05
CA LEU A 55 10.43 -2.36 9.48
C LEU A 55 9.65 -3.57 9.97
N LEU A 56 8.34 -3.63 9.72
CA LEU A 56 7.49 -4.73 10.17
C LEU A 56 8.07 -6.09 9.76
N LYS A 57 8.56 -6.23 8.51
CA LYS A 57 9.21 -7.47 8.05
C LYS A 57 10.45 -7.87 8.87
N LYS A 58 11.17 -6.90 9.45
CA LYS A 58 12.42 -7.12 10.22
C LYS A 58 12.16 -7.33 11.72
N MET A 59 11.05 -6.84 12.24
CA MET A 59 10.68 -6.98 13.64
C MET A 59 10.46 -8.44 14.00
N LYS A 60 10.80 -8.78 15.22
CA LYS A 60 10.68 -10.12 15.80
C LYS A 60 9.56 -10.14 16.83
N ARG A 61 9.25 -11.34 17.30
CA ARG A 61 8.37 -11.57 18.45
C ARG A 61 8.83 -10.74 19.65
N GLU A 62 7.87 -10.15 20.38
CA GLU A 62 8.09 -9.30 21.55
C GLU A 62 8.80 -7.95 21.28
N ASP A 63 9.10 -7.62 20.02
CA ASP A 63 9.52 -6.26 19.69
C ASP A 63 8.36 -5.29 19.91
N ILE A 64 8.70 -4.05 20.29
CA ILE A 64 7.72 -3.00 20.59
C ILE A 64 7.84 -1.90 19.52
N LEU A 65 6.73 -1.54 18.90
CA LEU A 65 6.60 -0.39 18.01
C LEU A 65 5.86 0.73 18.77
N ILE A 66 6.52 1.86 19.00
CA ILE A 66 5.94 3.02 19.65
C ILE A 66 5.72 4.14 18.64
N CYS A 67 4.53 4.73 18.64
CA CYS A 67 4.22 5.93 17.86
C CYS A 67 3.34 6.90 18.68
N SER A 68 3.24 8.16 18.24
CA SER A 68 2.46 9.17 18.96
C SER A 68 0.95 8.86 18.98
N GLU A 69 0.41 8.36 17.86
CA GLU A 69 -1.01 8.05 17.69
C GLU A 69 -1.21 7.03 16.54
N LEU A 70 -2.33 6.30 16.55
CA LEU A 70 -2.66 5.28 15.54
C LEU A 70 -2.69 5.86 14.11
N SER A 71 -3.06 7.12 13.95
CA SER A 71 -3.10 7.81 12.65
C SER A 71 -1.73 7.85 11.96
N ARG A 72 -0.63 7.67 12.70
CA ARG A 72 0.73 7.58 12.13
C ARG A 72 0.95 6.26 11.40
N LEU A 73 0.32 5.19 11.85
CA LEU A 73 0.44 3.88 11.22
C LEU A 73 -0.28 3.84 9.85
N GLY A 74 -1.49 4.38 9.77
CA GLY A 74 -2.31 4.36 8.57
C GLY A 74 -3.14 5.62 8.38
N ARG A 75 -3.76 5.78 7.22
CA ARG A 75 -4.63 6.92 6.87
C ARG A 75 -6.09 6.64 7.13
N ASN A 76 -6.48 5.40 7.05
CA ASN A 76 -7.81 4.93 7.29
C ASN A 76 -7.79 3.76 8.24
N LEU A 77 -8.93 3.47 8.82
CA LEU A 77 -9.10 2.41 9.78
C LEU A 77 -8.65 1.05 9.25
N LEU A 78 -8.99 0.73 8.00
CA LEU A 78 -8.63 -0.56 7.37
C LEU A 78 -7.10 -0.78 7.30
N MET A 79 -6.34 0.27 6.96
CA MET A 79 -4.89 0.19 6.91
C MET A 79 -4.29 0.00 8.30
N ILE A 80 -4.79 0.75 9.30
CA ILE A 80 -4.36 0.62 10.69
C ILE A 80 -4.64 -0.80 11.18
N MET A 81 -5.84 -1.31 10.95
CA MET A 81 -6.23 -2.65 11.35
C MET A 81 -5.40 -3.75 10.70
N GLY A 82 -5.08 -3.61 9.42
CA GLY A 82 -4.16 -4.53 8.72
C GLY A 82 -2.79 -4.60 9.39
N ILE A 83 -2.24 -3.44 9.78
CA ILE A 83 -0.95 -3.36 10.50
C ILE A 83 -1.05 -3.98 11.89
N LEU A 84 -2.08 -3.64 12.65
CA LEU A 84 -2.27 -4.17 14.01
C LEU A 84 -2.48 -5.69 13.99
N ASN A 85 -3.25 -6.20 13.02
CA ASN A 85 -3.45 -7.64 12.84
C ASN A 85 -2.15 -8.37 12.46
N GLU A 86 -1.35 -7.78 11.56
CA GLU A 86 -0.01 -8.32 11.22
C GLU A 86 0.90 -8.36 12.45
N CYS A 87 0.92 -7.29 13.24
CA CYS A 87 1.71 -7.23 14.48
C CYS A 87 1.24 -8.28 15.49
N MET A 88 -0.07 -8.40 15.69
CA MET A 88 -0.64 -9.37 16.62
C MET A 88 -0.33 -10.82 16.24
N ASN A 89 -0.47 -11.17 14.94
CA ASN A 89 -0.16 -12.53 14.46
C ASN A 89 1.32 -12.91 14.62
N ARG A 90 2.19 -11.93 14.80
CA ARG A 90 3.63 -12.10 14.99
C ARG A 90 4.10 -11.79 16.40
N ASP A 91 3.17 -11.61 17.35
CA ASP A 91 3.45 -11.23 18.75
C ASP A 91 4.33 -9.95 18.85
N ILE A 92 4.14 -9.00 17.94
CA ILE A 92 4.75 -7.67 17.98
C ILE A 92 3.81 -6.74 18.73
N GLN A 93 4.32 -6.02 19.71
CA GLN A 93 3.54 -5.06 20.49
C GLN A 93 3.48 -3.71 19.78
N VAL A 94 2.34 -3.04 19.81
CA VAL A 94 2.17 -1.68 19.29
C VAL A 94 1.62 -0.78 20.39
N TRP A 95 2.36 0.28 20.70
CA TRP A 95 1.99 1.23 21.73
C TRP A 95 1.81 2.63 21.14
N THR A 96 0.70 3.29 21.50
CA THR A 96 0.46 4.69 21.13
C THR A 96 0.31 5.54 22.38
N ILE A 97 0.79 6.77 22.29
CA ILE A 97 0.87 7.67 23.44
C ILE A 97 -0.45 8.40 23.63
N LYS A 98 -0.94 9.10 22.59
CA LYS A 98 -2.15 9.95 22.67
C LYS A 98 -3.42 9.13 22.81
N ASP A 99 -3.49 8.03 22.10
CA ASP A 99 -4.66 7.13 22.15
C ASP A 99 -4.62 6.22 23.39
N ASN A 100 -3.53 6.24 24.16
CA ASN A 100 -3.25 5.35 25.29
C ASN A 100 -3.53 3.87 24.96
N TYR A 101 -3.15 3.45 23.74
CA TYR A 101 -3.42 2.13 23.21
C TYR A 101 -2.17 1.26 23.27
N ARG A 102 -2.31 0.07 23.85
CA ARG A 102 -1.24 -0.94 23.93
C ARG A 102 -1.75 -2.27 23.38
N LEU A 103 -1.36 -2.58 22.18
CA LEU A 103 -1.59 -3.91 21.60
C LEU A 103 -0.52 -4.84 22.15
N GLY A 104 -0.95 -5.79 22.95
CA GLY A 104 -0.13 -6.85 23.51
C GLY A 104 -0.67 -8.23 23.16
N SER A 105 -0.15 -9.24 23.82
CA SER A 105 -0.61 -10.63 23.68
C SER A 105 -1.82 -10.95 24.54
N ASP A 106 -2.31 -10.01 25.36
CA ASP A 106 -3.42 -10.16 26.26
C ASP A 106 -4.78 -10.32 25.55
N ILE A 107 -5.74 -10.90 26.21
CA ILE A 107 -7.09 -11.17 25.68
C ILE A 107 -7.80 -9.88 25.25
N ASN A 108 -7.66 -8.80 26.02
CA ASN A 108 -8.30 -7.52 25.71
C ASN A 108 -7.80 -6.95 24.37
N SER A 109 -6.50 -7.01 24.13
CA SER A 109 -5.88 -6.61 22.85
C SER A 109 -6.40 -7.45 21.69
N LYS A 110 -6.56 -8.77 21.89
CA LYS A 110 -7.11 -9.69 20.87
C LYS A 110 -8.57 -9.40 20.58
N VAL A 111 -9.39 -9.18 21.60
CA VAL A 111 -10.81 -8.81 21.43
C VAL A 111 -10.95 -7.49 20.71
N LEU A 112 -10.15 -6.51 21.06
CA LEU A 112 -10.16 -5.18 20.43
C LEU A 112 -9.73 -5.27 18.96
N ALA A 113 -8.65 -6.00 18.66
CA ALA A 113 -8.21 -6.24 17.29
C ALA A 113 -9.25 -6.99 16.45
N PHE A 114 -9.96 -7.97 17.05
CA PHE A 114 -11.07 -8.67 16.40
C PHE A 114 -12.24 -7.73 16.11
N ALA A 115 -12.68 -6.92 17.08
CA ALA A 115 -13.76 -5.95 16.91
C ALA A 115 -13.44 -4.93 15.80
N PHE A 116 -12.21 -4.46 15.75
CA PHE A 116 -11.75 -3.58 14.69
C PHE A 116 -11.67 -4.28 13.33
N GLY A 117 -11.20 -5.52 13.28
CA GLY A 117 -11.18 -6.33 12.07
C GLY A 117 -12.58 -6.50 11.48
N LEU A 118 -13.55 -6.82 12.32
CA LEU A 118 -14.95 -6.94 11.93
C LEU A 118 -15.52 -5.61 11.43
N SER A 119 -15.27 -4.50 12.11
CA SER A 119 -15.71 -3.17 11.67
C SER A 119 -15.13 -2.81 10.31
N ALA A 120 -13.85 -3.13 10.06
CA ALA A 120 -13.19 -2.90 8.78
C ALA A 120 -13.80 -3.76 7.65
N GLU A 121 -14.20 -4.99 7.95
CA GLU A 121 -14.88 -5.87 6.99
C GLU A 121 -16.29 -5.37 6.66
N ILE A 122 -17.05 -4.94 7.67
CA ILE A 122 -18.38 -4.33 7.49
C ILE A 122 -18.26 -3.09 6.60
N GLU A 123 -17.33 -2.17 6.88
CA GLU A 123 -17.13 -0.97 6.08
C GLU A 123 -16.79 -1.30 4.61
N ARG A 124 -15.91 -2.29 4.38
CA ARG A 124 -15.58 -2.76 3.03
C ARG A 124 -16.81 -3.31 2.29
N ASN A 125 -17.62 -4.08 2.98
CA ASN A 125 -18.84 -4.65 2.40
C ASN A 125 -19.86 -3.56 2.05
N LEU A 126 -20.06 -2.56 2.92
CA LEU A 126 -20.92 -1.42 2.66
C LEU A 126 -20.44 -0.59 1.46
N ILE A 127 -19.14 -0.31 1.35
CA ILE A 127 -18.55 0.39 0.20
C ILE A 127 -18.77 -0.42 -1.08
N SER A 128 -18.53 -1.73 -1.05
CA SER A 128 -18.76 -2.63 -2.18
C SER A 128 -20.23 -2.62 -2.62
N GLN A 129 -21.16 -2.72 -1.68
CA GLN A 129 -22.58 -2.68 -1.94
C GLN A 129 -23.00 -1.35 -2.57
N ARG A 130 -22.64 -0.21 -1.98
CA ARG A 130 -22.92 1.13 -2.53
C ARG A 130 -22.36 1.30 -3.94
N THR A 131 -21.16 0.78 -4.20
CA THR A 131 -20.55 0.83 -5.54
C THR A 131 -21.34 -0.01 -6.53
N LYS A 132 -21.77 -1.24 -6.15
CA LYS A 132 -22.61 -2.09 -7.01
C LYS A 132 -23.95 -1.43 -7.33
N GLU A 133 -24.60 -0.83 -6.33
CA GLU A 133 -25.87 -0.13 -6.50
C GLU A 133 -25.71 1.09 -7.43
N ALA A 134 -24.67 1.91 -7.24
CA ALA A 134 -24.37 3.05 -8.10
C ALA A 134 -24.08 2.63 -9.55
N LEU A 135 -23.31 1.55 -9.76
CA LEU A 135 -23.04 1.01 -11.09
C LEU A 135 -24.30 0.42 -11.74
N ALA A 136 -25.15 -0.28 -10.97
CA ALA A 136 -26.43 -0.81 -11.45
C ALA A 136 -27.36 0.32 -11.90
N ARG A 137 -27.48 1.41 -11.11
CA ARG A 137 -28.24 2.60 -11.49
C ARG A 137 -27.71 3.21 -12.79
N LYS A 138 -26.39 3.42 -12.90
CA LYS A 138 -25.77 3.95 -14.12
C LYS A 138 -26.01 3.07 -15.34
N LYS A 139 -26.01 1.75 -15.18
CA LYS A 139 -26.34 0.80 -16.24
C LYS A 139 -27.80 0.90 -16.64
N ALA A 140 -28.73 1.08 -15.69
CA ALA A 140 -30.17 1.28 -15.96
C ALA A 140 -30.44 2.62 -16.68
N GLU A 141 -29.63 3.66 -16.38
CA GLU A 141 -29.65 4.95 -17.09
C GLU A 141 -29.04 4.85 -18.52
N GLY A 142 -28.64 3.66 -18.99
CA GLY A 142 -28.08 3.44 -20.33
C GLY A 142 -26.61 3.80 -20.48
N VAL A 143 -25.92 4.12 -19.38
CA VAL A 143 -24.49 4.44 -19.41
C VAL A 143 -23.68 3.17 -19.65
N ILE A 144 -22.88 3.16 -20.71
CA ILE A 144 -21.94 2.05 -21.01
C ILE A 144 -20.76 2.14 -20.03
N LEU A 145 -20.70 1.15 -19.13
CA LEU A 145 -19.64 1.07 -18.13
C LEU A 145 -18.41 0.38 -18.70
N GLY A 146 -17.25 0.85 -18.28
CA GLY A 146 -15.95 0.31 -18.70
C GLY A 146 -15.25 1.13 -19.78
N ARG A 147 -14.21 0.56 -20.37
CA ARG A 147 -13.43 1.22 -21.40
C ARG A 147 -14.26 1.31 -22.69
N PRO A 148 -14.40 2.50 -23.33
CA PRO A 148 -15.11 2.65 -24.58
C PRO A 148 -14.59 1.67 -25.64
N LYS A 149 -15.51 1.06 -26.40
CA LYS A 149 -15.18 0.14 -27.49
C LYS A 149 -14.31 0.89 -28.53
N GLY A 150 -13.18 0.31 -28.90
CA GLY A 150 -12.22 0.92 -29.84
C GLY A 150 -11.25 1.93 -29.23
N SER A 151 -11.34 2.23 -27.93
CA SER A 151 -10.41 3.12 -27.26
C SER A 151 -8.99 2.52 -27.27
N LYS A 152 -8.04 3.25 -27.86
CA LYS A 152 -6.62 2.87 -27.89
C LYS A 152 -5.86 3.50 -26.73
N SER A 153 -4.82 2.84 -26.23
CA SER A 153 -3.92 3.41 -25.24
C SER A 153 -3.12 4.56 -25.86
N LYS A 154 -2.98 5.69 -25.13
CA LYS A 154 -2.16 6.82 -25.59
C LYS A 154 -0.69 6.45 -25.73
N VAL A 155 -0.20 5.52 -24.93
CA VAL A 155 1.17 5.00 -24.97
C VAL A 155 1.09 3.50 -25.28
N LYS A 156 1.64 3.09 -26.41
CA LYS A 156 1.75 1.68 -26.78
C LYS A 156 3.09 1.14 -26.30
N LYS A 157 3.11 -0.12 -25.88
CA LYS A 157 4.33 -0.79 -25.36
C LYS A 157 5.49 -0.82 -26.37
N LEU A 158 5.19 -0.68 -27.66
CA LEU A 158 6.18 -0.75 -28.75
C LEU A 158 6.48 0.62 -29.38
N THR A 159 5.92 1.71 -28.85
CA THR A 159 6.25 3.07 -29.31
C THR A 159 7.74 3.34 -29.14
N GLY A 160 8.40 3.83 -30.19
CA GLY A 160 9.84 4.07 -30.24
C GLY A 160 10.69 2.86 -30.68
N LYS A 161 10.03 1.71 -30.98
CA LYS A 161 10.72 0.48 -31.48
C LYS A 161 10.40 0.16 -32.93
N GLU A 162 9.84 1.14 -33.65
CA GLU A 162 9.40 0.99 -35.04
C GLU A 162 10.55 0.54 -35.97
N ALA A 163 11.70 1.20 -35.91
CA ALA A 163 12.88 0.90 -36.72
C ALA A 163 13.46 -0.48 -36.38
N GLU A 164 13.52 -0.85 -35.11
CA GLU A 164 13.99 -2.16 -34.67
C GLU A 164 13.09 -3.28 -35.17
N ILE A 165 11.77 -3.11 -35.04
CA ILE A 165 10.78 -4.09 -35.51
C ILE A 165 10.86 -4.24 -37.03
N LYS A 166 10.97 -3.14 -37.78
CA LYS A 166 11.09 -3.16 -39.25
C LYS A 166 12.35 -3.90 -39.70
N ASN A 167 13.51 -3.61 -39.11
CA ASN A 167 14.77 -4.32 -39.40
C ASN A 167 14.67 -5.82 -39.12
N LEU A 168 14.02 -6.24 -38.07
CA LEU A 168 13.81 -7.64 -37.73
C LEU A 168 12.87 -8.33 -38.77
N LEU A 169 11.83 -7.62 -39.21
CA LEU A 169 10.93 -8.13 -40.25
C LEU A 169 11.64 -8.27 -41.63
N ASP A 170 12.45 -7.29 -42.01
CA ASP A 170 13.26 -7.32 -43.25
C ASP A 170 14.24 -8.50 -43.24
N LYS A 171 14.74 -8.87 -42.04
CA LYS A 171 15.55 -10.09 -41.83
C LYS A 171 14.72 -11.37 -41.74
N LYS A 172 13.43 -11.35 -42.13
CA LYS A 172 12.49 -12.48 -42.11
C LYS A 172 12.31 -13.12 -40.72
N VAL A 173 12.56 -12.36 -39.63
CA VAL A 173 12.29 -12.84 -38.27
C VAL A 173 10.79 -12.90 -38.04
N SER A 174 10.28 -14.02 -37.53
CA SER A 174 8.85 -14.19 -37.29
C SER A 174 8.31 -13.27 -36.23
N LYS A 175 7.04 -12.81 -36.35
CA LYS A 175 6.37 -11.96 -35.33
C LYS A 175 6.39 -12.59 -33.93
N SER A 176 6.40 -13.92 -33.83
CA SER A 176 6.51 -14.64 -32.57
C SER A 176 7.91 -14.56 -31.96
N ALA A 177 8.95 -14.55 -32.78
CA ALA A 177 10.32 -14.36 -32.31
C ALA A 177 10.56 -12.91 -31.88
N ILE A 178 10.07 -11.93 -32.66
CA ILE A 178 10.11 -10.51 -32.32
C ILE A 178 9.41 -10.27 -30.97
N ALA A 179 8.25 -10.89 -30.75
CA ALA A 179 7.51 -10.77 -29.48
C ALA A 179 8.33 -11.27 -28.28
N ARG A 180 9.06 -12.37 -28.42
CA ARG A 180 9.98 -12.91 -27.40
C ARG A 180 11.16 -11.98 -27.14
N ILE A 181 11.77 -11.45 -28.19
CA ILE A 181 12.90 -10.48 -28.07
C ILE A 181 12.48 -9.23 -27.33
N LEU A 182 11.28 -8.70 -27.62
CA LEU A 182 10.77 -7.47 -27.04
C LEU A 182 9.99 -7.65 -25.73
N GLY A 183 9.85 -8.88 -25.23
CA GLY A 183 9.14 -9.19 -23.97
C GLY A 183 7.64 -8.85 -24.00
N VAL A 184 6.98 -8.97 -25.17
CA VAL A 184 5.56 -8.66 -25.36
C VAL A 184 4.78 -9.84 -25.92
N HIS A 185 3.45 -9.79 -25.87
CA HIS A 185 2.62 -10.83 -26.47
C HIS A 185 2.64 -10.71 -28.01
N ARG A 186 2.61 -11.85 -28.71
CA ARG A 186 2.67 -11.92 -30.18
C ARG A 186 1.57 -11.10 -30.88
N LEU A 187 0.36 -11.03 -30.29
CA LEU A 187 -0.72 -10.21 -30.81
C LEU A 187 -0.41 -8.71 -30.77
N THR A 188 0.29 -8.26 -29.73
CA THR A 188 0.73 -6.87 -29.61
C THR A 188 1.69 -6.48 -30.75
N VAL A 189 2.60 -7.39 -31.13
CA VAL A 189 3.48 -7.17 -32.29
C VAL A 189 2.68 -7.20 -33.59
N ALA A 190 1.74 -8.16 -33.72
CA ALA A 190 0.94 -8.30 -34.94
C ALA A 190 0.03 -7.06 -35.18
N GLU A 191 -0.58 -6.51 -34.12
CA GLU A 191 -1.38 -5.27 -34.20
C GLU A 191 -0.50 -4.06 -34.50
N PHE A 192 0.64 -3.95 -33.84
CA PHE A 192 1.58 -2.84 -34.06
C PHE A 192 2.12 -2.81 -35.50
N VAL A 193 2.51 -3.97 -36.03
CA VAL A 193 2.97 -4.10 -37.42
C VAL A 193 1.89 -3.71 -38.43
N LYS A 194 0.61 -4.01 -38.18
CA LYS A 194 -0.51 -3.58 -39.04
C LYS A 194 -0.72 -2.06 -39.06
N GLU A 195 -0.21 -1.36 -38.08
CA GLU A 195 -0.38 0.10 -37.95
C GLU A 195 0.80 0.87 -38.56
N ILE A 196 1.99 0.25 -38.67
CA ILE A 196 3.23 0.90 -39.16
C ILE A 196 3.64 0.47 -40.59
N LEU A 197 3.07 -0.62 -41.09
CA LEU A 197 3.20 -1.10 -42.48
C LEU A 197 1.87 -1.01 -43.21
#